data_e532230274da8a513c18482c616dad84
#
_entry.id   e532230274da8a513c18482c616dad84
#
_cell.length_a   1.000
_cell.length_b   1.000
_cell.length_c   1.000
_cell.angle_alpha   90.00
_cell.angle_beta   90.00
_cell.angle_gamma   90.00
#
_symmetry.space_group_name_H-M   'P 1'
#
loop_
_entity.id
_entity.type
_entity.pdbx_description
1 polymer ?
#
loop_
_entity_poly.entity_id
_entity_poly.type
_entity_poly.pdbx_seq_one_letter_code
_entity_poly.pdbx_strand_id
1 'polypeptide(L)'
;LDLPWDEMPDVEGVPRDRDTRPSLDTVLALRRDRMATVRRVVDGLTDESLAGATTPVEGPGWPRPDSYPVRVCLRTILNEEWEHRLYAERDLAVLAAR
;
A
#
# COMPACT_ATOMS: atom_id res chain seq x y z
N LEU A 1 10.91 -10.71 6.00
CA LEU A 1 10.65 -10.58 4.56
C LEU A 1 11.73 -9.68 3.97
N ASP A 2 12.65 -10.28 3.25
CA ASP A 2 13.56 -9.51 2.40
C ASP A 2 12.74 -8.95 1.23
N LEU A 3 12.16 -7.79 1.42
CA LEU A 3 11.48 -7.10 0.34
C LEU A 3 12.54 -6.46 -0.56
N PRO A 4 12.41 -6.59 -1.88
CA PRO A 4 13.39 -6.06 -2.82
C PRO A 4 13.23 -4.53 -2.97
N TRP A 5 13.45 -3.81 -1.87
CA TRP A 5 13.27 -2.36 -1.84
C TRP A 5 14.09 -1.63 -2.92
N ASP A 6 15.27 -2.15 -3.23
CA ASP A 6 16.16 -1.58 -4.24
C ASP A 6 15.67 -1.84 -5.67
N GLU A 7 14.81 -2.85 -5.85
CA GLU A 7 14.23 -3.22 -7.13
C GLU A 7 12.87 -2.56 -7.38
N MET A 8 12.27 -1.96 -6.34
CA MET A 8 10.97 -1.29 -6.47
C MET A 8 11.13 0.03 -7.21
N PRO A 9 10.18 0.37 -8.11
CA PRO A 9 10.20 1.66 -8.78
C PRO A 9 10.03 2.81 -7.79
N ASP A 10 10.62 3.95 -8.11
CA ASP A 10 10.37 5.17 -7.36
C ASP A 10 8.91 5.61 -7.51
N VAL A 11 8.34 6.06 -6.41
CA VAL A 11 7.01 6.67 -6.41
C VAL A 11 7.19 8.18 -6.31
N GLU A 12 6.61 8.90 -7.24
CA GLU A 12 6.67 10.36 -7.24
C GLU A 12 6.16 10.93 -5.91
N GLY A 13 6.92 11.83 -5.33
CA GLY A 13 6.61 12.46 -4.05
C GLY A 13 6.92 11.61 -2.81
N VAL A 14 7.42 10.38 -2.98
CA VAL A 14 7.84 9.52 -1.86
C VAL A 14 9.34 9.29 -1.92
N PRO A 15 10.13 10.02 -1.13
CA PRO A 15 11.57 9.79 -1.10
C PRO A 15 11.90 8.45 -0.44
N ARG A 16 12.82 7.70 -1.04
CA ARG A 16 13.37 6.46 -0.46
C ARG A 16 14.42 6.73 0.60
N ASP A 17 15.03 7.90 0.52
CA ASP A 17 16.03 8.33 1.48
C ASP A 17 15.39 8.49 2.87
N ARG A 18 15.91 7.73 3.83
CA ARG A 18 15.41 7.75 5.21
C ARG A 18 15.68 9.07 5.93
N ASP A 19 16.63 9.84 5.44
CA ASP A 19 16.97 11.16 6.01
C ASP A 19 16.04 12.26 5.51
N THR A 20 15.39 12.04 4.38
CA THR A 20 14.42 12.98 3.85
C THR A 20 13.14 12.96 4.70
N ARG A 21 12.67 14.15 5.04
CA ARG A 21 11.45 14.35 5.84
C ARG A 21 10.43 15.15 5.02
N PRO A 22 9.54 14.47 4.27
CA PRO A 22 8.48 15.16 3.56
C PRO A 22 7.55 15.87 4.55
N SER A 23 6.91 16.96 4.10
CA SER A 23 5.92 17.64 4.92
C SER A 23 4.73 16.73 5.21
N LEU A 24 4.06 16.95 6.34
CA LEU A 24 2.84 16.22 6.68
C LEU A 24 1.76 16.43 5.60
N ASP A 25 1.64 17.64 5.06
CA ASP A 25 0.69 17.95 4.00
C ASP A 25 0.94 17.12 2.74
N THR A 26 2.20 16.96 2.34
CA THR A 26 2.60 16.11 1.20
C THR A 26 2.20 14.65 1.44
N VAL A 27 2.51 14.12 2.63
CA VAL A 27 2.18 12.74 3.00
C VAL A 27 0.67 12.51 3.00
N LEU A 28 -0.09 13.44 3.58
CA LEU A 28 -1.56 13.34 3.63
C LEU A 28 -2.19 13.48 2.25
N ALA A 29 -1.64 14.30 1.38
CA ALA A 29 -2.11 14.43 0.00
C ALA A 29 -1.92 13.12 -0.78
N LEU A 30 -0.74 12.50 -0.65
CA LEU A 30 -0.46 11.19 -1.24
C LEU A 30 -1.39 10.11 -0.67
N ARG A 31 -1.61 10.10 0.62
CA ARG A 31 -2.53 9.17 1.29
C ARG A 31 -3.95 9.30 0.71
N ARG A 32 -4.47 10.51 0.58
CA ARG A 32 -5.80 10.76 0.01
C ARG A 32 -5.90 10.24 -1.42
N ASP A 33 -4.88 10.48 -2.23
CA ASP A 33 -4.84 10.00 -3.62
C ASP A 33 -4.91 8.46 -3.69
N ARG A 34 -4.10 7.78 -2.88
CA ARG A 34 -4.08 6.31 -2.82
C ARG A 34 -5.39 5.73 -2.28
N MET A 35 -5.98 6.36 -1.28
CA MET A 35 -7.30 5.97 -0.77
C MET A 35 -8.39 6.11 -1.83
N ALA A 36 -8.36 7.18 -2.62
CA ALA A 36 -9.32 7.38 -3.71
C ALA A 36 -9.19 6.28 -4.78
N THR A 37 -7.97 5.83 -5.08
CA THR A 37 -7.73 4.72 -6.00
C THR A 37 -8.34 3.42 -5.48
N VAL A 38 -8.09 3.07 -4.22
CA VAL A 38 -8.67 1.87 -3.59
C VAL A 38 -10.19 1.95 -3.57
N ARG A 39 -10.74 3.13 -3.22
CA ARG A 39 -12.19 3.34 -3.19
C ARG A 39 -12.85 3.11 -4.55
N ARG A 40 -12.24 3.61 -5.63
CA ARG A 40 -12.74 3.36 -6.98
C ARG A 40 -12.79 1.87 -7.32
N VAL A 41 -11.76 1.14 -6.95
CA VAL A 41 -11.71 -0.31 -7.15
C VAL A 41 -12.81 -1.01 -6.36
N VAL A 42 -12.96 -0.69 -5.09
CA VAL A 42 -13.98 -1.29 -4.21
C VAL A 42 -15.40 -0.97 -4.69
N ASP A 43 -15.67 0.29 -5.04
CA ASP A 43 -16.97 0.72 -5.53
C ASP A 43 -17.35 0.05 -6.88
N GLY A 44 -16.36 -0.32 -7.67
CA GLY A 44 -16.54 -1.02 -8.94
C GLY A 44 -16.61 -2.55 -8.84
N LEU A 45 -16.46 -3.13 -7.65
CA LEU A 45 -16.50 -4.58 -7.48
C LEU A 45 -17.89 -5.15 -7.74
N THR A 46 -17.90 -6.29 -8.42
CA THR A 46 -19.07 -7.15 -8.57
C THR A 46 -18.75 -8.52 -8.00
N ASP A 47 -19.77 -9.35 -7.78
CA ASP A 47 -19.55 -10.74 -7.33
C ASP A 47 -18.65 -11.49 -8.32
N GLU A 48 -18.81 -11.24 -9.62
CA GLU A 48 -18.01 -11.85 -10.67
C GLU A 48 -16.55 -11.39 -10.59
N SER A 49 -16.29 -10.09 -10.52
CA SER A 49 -14.92 -9.56 -10.44
C SER A 49 -14.23 -9.96 -9.15
N LEU A 50 -14.97 -10.02 -8.04
CA LEU A 50 -14.45 -10.45 -6.75
C LEU A 50 -14.03 -11.93 -6.74
N ALA A 51 -14.73 -12.77 -7.50
CA ALA A 51 -14.40 -14.19 -7.67
C ALA A 51 -13.28 -14.41 -8.71
N GLY A 52 -12.91 -13.40 -9.44
CA GLY A 52 -11.91 -13.46 -10.51
C GLY A 52 -10.47 -13.28 -10.03
N ALA A 53 -9.61 -13.06 -11.00
CA ALA A 53 -8.19 -12.83 -10.77
C ALA A 53 -7.70 -11.61 -11.54
N THR A 54 -6.57 -11.04 -11.09
CA THR A 54 -5.95 -9.88 -11.72
C THR A 54 -5.27 -10.27 -13.03
N THR A 55 -5.12 -9.30 -13.91
CA THR A 55 -4.25 -9.43 -15.08
C THR A 55 -2.81 -9.14 -14.66
N PRO A 56 -1.82 -9.93 -15.13
CA PRO A 56 -0.41 -9.63 -14.86
C PRO A 56 -0.05 -8.22 -15.29
N VAL A 57 0.67 -7.49 -14.44
CA VAL A 57 1.24 -6.19 -14.75
C VAL A 57 2.75 -6.36 -14.96
N GLU A 58 3.19 -6.13 -16.18
CA GLU A 58 4.60 -6.23 -16.51
C GLU A 58 5.38 -5.01 -16.00
N GLY A 59 6.61 -5.24 -15.62
CA GLY A 59 7.51 -4.18 -15.17
C GLY A 59 8.22 -4.50 -13.86
N PRO A 60 9.14 -3.63 -13.44
CA PRO A 60 9.83 -3.79 -12.17
C PRO A 60 8.88 -3.51 -11.00
N GLY A 61 9.12 -4.17 -9.90
CA GLY A 61 8.38 -3.96 -8.66
C GLY A 61 7.88 -5.24 -8.01
N TRP A 62 7.08 -5.06 -6.99
CA TRP A 62 6.49 -6.15 -6.22
C TRP A 62 4.96 -5.99 -6.16
N PRO A 63 4.17 -7.06 -6.23
CA PRO A 63 4.57 -8.46 -6.44
C PRO A 63 5.03 -8.74 -7.88
N ARG A 64 5.63 -9.91 -8.11
CA ARG A 64 6.04 -10.32 -9.45
C ARG A 64 4.84 -10.36 -10.40
N PRO A 65 5.04 -10.09 -11.70
CA PRO A 65 3.98 -10.20 -12.70
C PRO A 65 3.35 -11.60 -12.69
N ASP A 66 2.09 -11.65 -12.29
CA ASP A 66 1.31 -12.88 -12.26
C ASP A 66 -0.19 -12.53 -12.16
N SER A 67 -1.02 -13.53 -12.26
CA SER A 67 -2.44 -13.42 -12.00
C SER A 67 -2.73 -13.81 -10.56
N TYR A 68 -3.32 -12.89 -9.80
CA TYR A 68 -3.63 -13.09 -8.38
C TYR A 68 -5.14 -13.08 -8.16
N PRO A 69 -5.67 -13.94 -7.28
CA PRO A 69 -7.08 -13.86 -6.90
C PRO A 69 -7.42 -12.48 -6.32
N VAL A 70 -8.47 -11.85 -6.81
CA VAL A 70 -8.88 -10.51 -6.36
C VAL A 70 -9.14 -10.48 -4.86
N ARG A 71 -9.78 -11.51 -4.31
CA ARG A 71 -10.01 -11.63 -2.86
C ARG A 71 -8.71 -11.63 -2.05
N VAL A 72 -7.68 -12.29 -2.56
CA VAL A 72 -6.36 -12.33 -1.90
C VAL A 72 -5.72 -10.95 -1.91
N CYS A 73 -5.78 -10.24 -3.03
CA CYS A 73 -5.25 -8.87 -3.14
C CYS A 73 -5.93 -7.93 -2.13
N LEU A 74 -7.26 -7.96 -2.06
CA LEU A 74 -8.01 -7.11 -1.13
C LEU A 74 -7.74 -7.47 0.33
N ARG A 75 -7.66 -8.76 0.65
CA ARG A 75 -7.32 -9.22 1.99
C ARG A 75 -5.90 -8.78 2.39
N THR A 76 -4.96 -8.85 1.46
CA THR A 76 -3.57 -8.40 1.70
C THR A 76 -3.54 -6.92 2.05
N ILE A 77 -4.26 -6.07 1.31
CA ILE A 77 -4.36 -4.63 1.60
C ILE A 77 -4.92 -4.40 3.00
N LEU A 78 -6.00 -5.09 3.36
CA LEU A 78 -6.62 -4.96 4.69
C LEU A 78 -5.69 -5.41 5.81
N ASN A 79 -4.98 -6.51 5.63
CA ASN A 79 -4.04 -7.03 6.62
C ASN A 79 -2.85 -6.09 6.79
N GLU A 80 -2.30 -5.55 5.71
CA GLU A 80 -1.20 -4.58 5.75
C GLU A 80 -1.62 -3.30 6.50
N GLU A 81 -2.77 -2.74 6.18
CA GLU A 81 -3.30 -1.56 6.88
C GLU A 81 -3.49 -1.84 8.38
N TRP A 82 -4.03 -2.98 8.73
CA TRP A 82 -4.25 -3.37 10.12
C TRP A 82 -2.94 -3.51 10.89
N GLU A 83 -1.98 -4.25 10.36
CA GLU A 83 -0.68 -4.46 10.99
C GLU A 83 0.10 -3.15 11.16
N HIS A 84 0.15 -2.32 10.13
CA HIS A 84 0.81 -1.03 10.17
C HIS A 84 0.14 -0.07 11.15
N ARG A 85 -1.16 -0.10 11.28
CA ARG A 85 -1.90 0.66 12.28
C ARG A 85 -1.49 0.25 13.70
N LEU A 86 -1.43 -1.04 13.99
CA LEU A 86 -1.01 -1.54 15.30
C LEU A 86 0.40 -1.10 15.66
N TYR A 87 1.33 -1.18 14.70
CA TYR A 87 2.70 -0.72 14.91
C TYR A 87 2.76 0.79 15.15
N ALA A 88 2.04 1.57 14.37
CA ALA A 88 2.00 3.02 14.52
C ALA A 88 1.41 3.43 15.87
N GLU A 89 0.31 2.84 16.29
CA GLU A 89 -0.31 3.12 17.60
C GLU A 89 0.63 2.79 18.76
N ARG A 90 1.33 1.65 18.68
CA ARG A 90 2.34 1.27 19.67
C ARG A 90 3.47 2.29 19.77
N ASP A 91 4.05 2.65 18.64
CA ASP A 91 5.21 3.54 18.60
C ASP A 91 4.84 4.98 18.99
N LEU A 92 3.69 5.46 18.57
CA LEU A 92 3.18 6.77 18.99
C LEU A 92 2.89 6.81 20.47
N ALA A 93 2.38 5.74 21.08
CA ALA A 93 2.16 5.65 22.52
C ALA A 93 3.48 5.75 23.31
N VAL A 94 4.55 5.11 22.80
CA VAL A 94 5.89 5.22 23.39
C VAL A 94 6.41 6.66 23.32
N LEU A 95 6.25 7.32 22.19
CA LEU A 95 6.66 8.72 22.03
C LEU A 95 5.88 9.67 22.91
N ALA A 96 4.58 9.45 23.06
CA ALA A 96 3.72 10.29 23.90
C ALA A 96 4.03 10.15 25.41
N ALA A 97 4.63 9.05 25.84
CA ALA A 97 5.01 8.79 27.23
C ALA A 97 6.36 9.41 27.63
N ARG A 98 7.09 10.01 26.72
CA ARG A 98 8.38 10.66 26.98
C ARG A 98 8.22 12.04 27.60
#